data_d03cbe90499e01da84702f26b6951ebd
#
_entry.id   d03cbe90499e01da84702f26b6951ebd
#
_cell.length_a   1.000
_cell.length_b   1.000
_cell.length_c   1.000
_cell.angle_alpha   90.00
_cell.angle_beta   90.00
_cell.angle_gamma   90.00
#
_symmetry.space_group_name_H-M   'P 1'
#
loop_
_entity.id
_entity.type
_entity.pdbx_description
1 polymer ?
#
loop_
_entity_poly.entity_id
_entity_poly.type
_entity_poly.pdbx_seq_one_letter_code
_entity_poly.pdbx_strand_id
1 'polypeptide(L)'
;MRTSFATLLGAAAAAAAISAAARPATAQTPDSAFAVSKSGVGLFRVNVDAGALFGGTYDGDISGTGIPVEGAGTRAMWYPRKAAFRAGGISGTQWDAANVGAYSVAMGQDVRASGDNGVAFGLRSTAAQQSSFAVGEDNTASGAASVALGYHAHTNARQGSFVFSDRSSVDSLRAGVNHSANWRVSGGFRIFTSSNLSTGVTIQSGSVASNWCSGQTNAVISASNCAYLSVAGQWIDVSDVHRKHLFVDVRGEDVLARLRGIPIRSWSYLAEPDYVRHLGPTAQDFRAAFGLGSDSTGIAAIDEGGVALAAAQALDARGTAQNARIAALERENAALRAEAAETRARLDAIERMLQKHPPPK
;
A
#
# COMPACT_ATOMS: atom_id res chain seq x y z
N MET A 1 51.10 -53.10 41.03
CA MET A 1 50.61 -54.17 41.98
C MET A 1 49.14 -54.36 41.75
N ARG A 2 48.81 -55.62 41.43
CA ARG A 2 47.52 -56.29 41.59
C ARG A 2 46.29 -55.65 40.91
N THR A 3 45.89 -56.06 39.72
CA THR A 3 45.03 -57.19 39.33
C THR A 3 43.84 -57.45 40.25
N SER A 4 42.65 -57.24 39.67
CA SER A 4 41.57 -58.20 39.89
C SER A 4 40.55 -58.18 38.74
N PHE A 5 40.39 -59.35 38.13
CA PHE A 5 39.36 -59.77 37.20
C PHE A 5 38.03 -59.92 37.96
N ALA A 6 36.93 -59.58 37.33
CA ALA A 6 35.62 -60.12 37.61
C ALA A 6 34.79 -60.08 36.33
N THR A 7 34.82 -61.11 35.66
CA THR A 7 33.86 -62.13 35.16
C THR A 7 32.55 -61.58 34.61
N LEU A 8 32.40 -61.82 33.33
CA LEU A 8 31.18 -61.83 32.55
C LEU A 8 30.10 -62.76 33.20
N LEU A 9 28.88 -62.22 33.23
CA LEU A 9 27.69 -63.08 33.06
C LEU A 9 26.77 -62.42 32.01
N GLY A 10 26.69 -63.10 30.88
CA GLY A 10 25.77 -62.75 29.81
C GLY A 10 24.34 -63.11 30.20
N ALA A 11 23.45 -62.09 30.07
CA ALA A 11 22.02 -62.34 29.96
C ALA A 11 21.61 -62.01 28.54
N ALA A 12 21.53 -63.00 27.68
CA ALA A 12 20.89 -62.94 26.40
C ALA A 12 19.40 -62.75 26.63
N ALA A 13 18.94 -61.48 26.61
CA ALA A 13 17.52 -61.17 26.49
C ALA A 13 17.15 -61.40 25.03
N ALA A 14 16.49 -62.50 24.76
CA ALA A 14 15.82 -62.76 23.50
C ALA A 14 14.71 -61.71 23.32
N ALA A 15 15.00 -60.69 22.54
CA ALA A 15 13.97 -59.77 22.02
C ALA A 15 13.12 -60.56 21.03
N ALA A 16 12.00 -61.12 21.51
CA ALA A 16 10.94 -61.60 20.63
C ALA A 16 10.39 -60.38 19.89
N ALA A 17 10.85 -60.17 18.64
CA ALA A 17 10.23 -59.28 17.71
C ALA A 17 8.84 -59.82 17.41
N ILE A 18 7.84 -59.29 18.10
CA ILE A 18 6.45 -59.39 17.66
C ILE A 18 6.36 -58.53 16.41
N SER A 19 6.58 -59.15 15.25
CA SER A 19 6.16 -58.59 13.98
C SER A 19 4.62 -58.63 13.98
N ALA A 20 4.01 -57.62 14.53
CA ALA A 20 2.64 -57.30 14.21
C ALA A 20 2.64 -56.98 12.70
N ALA A 21 2.38 -57.99 11.89
CA ALA A 21 2.01 -57.77 10.50
C ALA A 21 0.85 -56.79 10.56
N ALA A 22 1.12 -55.51 10.15
CA ALA A 22 0.09 -54.54 9.93
C ALA A 22 -0.84 -55.17 8.88
N ARG A 23 -1.95 -55.71 9.34
CA ARG A 23 -3.04 -56.05 8.43
C ARG A 23 -3.31 -54.78 7.64
N PRO A 24 -3.34 -54.84 6.29
CA PRO A 24 -3.84 -53.70 5.54
C PRO A 24 -5.20 -53.39 6.16
N ALA A 25 -5.38 -52.16 6.59
CA ALA A 25 -6.67 -51.68 7.02
C ALA A 25 -7.59 -51.87 5.81
N THR A 26 -8.34 -52.98 5.82
CA THR A 26 -9.48 -53.13 4.92
C THR A 26 -10.37 -51.94 5.31
N ALA A 27 -10.42 -50.94 4.45
CA ALA A 27 -11.39 -49.85 4.61
C ALA A 27 -12.74 -50.56 4.81
N GLN A 28 -13.24 -50.55 6.04
CA GLN A 28 -14.62 -51.00 6.29
C GLN A 28 -15.49 -50.10 5.42
N THR A 29 -16.11 -50.73 4.41
CA THR A 29 -17.18 -50.04 3.71
C THR A 29 -18.28 -49.79 4.75
N PRO A 30 -18.59 -48.53 5.10
CA PRO A 30 -19.62 -48.25 6.08
C PRO A 30 -20.92 -48.94 5.64
N ASP A 31 -21.71 -49.45 6.59
CA ASP A 31 -22.99 -50.06 6.30
C ASP A 31 -23.85 -49.07 5.51
N SER A 32 -24.24 -49.45 4.31
CA SER A 32 -25.02 -48.60 3.42
C SER A 32 -26.48 -48.78 3.74
N ALA A 33 -27.17 -47.72 4.15
CA ALA A 33 -28.61 -47.68 4.26
C ALA A 33 -29.30 -47.69 2.88
N PHE A 34 -28.63 -47.08 1.88
CA PHE A 34 -29.08 -47.06 0.49
C PHE A 34 -27.87 -46.90 -0.43
N ALA A 35 -27.81 -47.69 -1.50
CA ALA A 35 -26.73 -47.59 -2.46
C ALA A 35 -27.23 -47.81 -3.89
N VAL A 36 -26.77 -46.96 -4.83
CA VAL A 36 -26.91 -47.16 -6.26
C VAL A 36 -25.52 -47.25 -6.86
N SER A 37 -25.25 -48.29 -7.63
CA SER A 37 -23.98 -48.46 -8.32
C SER A 37 -24.19 -48.99 -9.74
N LYS A 38 -23.22 -48.70 -10.62
CA LYS A 38 -23.16 -49.22 -11.98
C LYS A 38 -21.76 -49.74 -12.26
N SER A 39 -21.64 -50.98 -12.69
CA SER A 39 -20.36 -51.61 -13.03
C SER A 39 -19.29 -51.46 -11.92
N GLY A 40 -19.70 -51.66 -10.65
CA GLY A 40 -18.82 -51.53 -9.48
C GLY A 40 -18.50 -50.12 -9.00
N VAL A 41 -18.93 -49.09 -9.73
CA VAL A 41 -18.77 -47.68 -9.35
C VAL A 41 -19.99 -47.23 -8.53
N GLY A 42 -19.76 -46.78 -7.27
CA GLY A 42 -20.84 -46.19 -6.46
C GLY A 42 -21.26 -44.85 -7.03
N LEU A 43 -22.54 -44.71 -7.40
CA LEU A 43 -23.12 -43.45 -7.94
C LEU A 43 -23.75 -42.61 -6.86
N PHE A 44 -24.46 -43.27 -5.96
CA PHE A 44 -25.05 -42.64 -4.76
C PHE A 44 -25.08 -43.64 -3.63
N ARG A 45 -24.65 -43.25 -2.45
CA ARG A 45 -24.67 -44.10 -1.26
C ARG A 45 -24.98 -43.24 -0.03
N VAL A 46 -25.87 -43.71 0.79
CA VAL A 46 -26.09 -43.18 2.15
C VAL A 46 -25.58 -44.24 3.12
N ASN A 47 -24.68 -43.88 3.97
CA ASN A 47 -24.09 -44.73 5.01
C ASN A 47 -24.67 -44.35 6.36
N VAL A 48 -24.82 -45.32 7.26
CA VAL A 48 -25.43 -45.09 8.58
C VAL A 48 -24.59 -44.13 9.41
N ASP A 49 -23.25 -44.31 9.40
CA ASP A 49 -22.34 -43.52 10.26
C ASP A 49 -21.37 -42.61 9.50
N ALA A 50 -21.39 -42.63 8.16
CA ALA A 50 -20.41 -41.90 7.35
C ALA A 50 -21.03 -40.89 6.33
N GLY A 51 -22.33 -40.61 6.40
CA GLY A 51 -23.00 -39.63 5.55
C GLY A 51 -23.30 -40.12 4.13
N ALA A 52 -23.39 -39.20 3.17
CA ALA A 52 -23.78 -39.48 1.78
C ALA A 52 -22.58 -39.33 0.82
N LEU A 53 -22.46 -40.30 -0.11
CA LEU A 53 -21.51 -40.25 -1.22
C LEU A 53 -22.27 -39.98 -2.53
N PHE A 54 -21.79 -38.97 -3.30
CA PHE A 54 -22.14 -38.76 -4.69
C PHE A 54 -20.92 -39.14 -5.54
N GLY A 55 -20.99 -40.28 -6.22
CA GLY A 55 -19.87 -40.88 -6.93
C GLY A 55 -20.01 -40.80 -8.45
N GLY A 56 -19.12 -41.47 -9.15
CA GLY A 56 -19.08 -41.61 -10.58
C GLY A 56 -17.65 -41.54 -11.13
N THR A 57 -17.51 -41.60 -12.44
CA THR A 57 -16.21 -41.58 -13.13
C THR A 57 -16.04 -40.30 -13.90
N TYR A 58 -14.91 -39.61 -13.71
CA TYR A 58 -14.49 -38.49 -14.54
C TYR A 58 -13.96 -39.00 -15.90
N ASP A 59 -14.45 -38.44 -16.99
CA ASP A 59 -13.96 -38.71 -18.35
C ASP A 59 -13.94 -37.48 -19.26
N GLY A 60 -14.14 -36.30 -18.69
CA GLY A 60 -14.21 -35.03 -19.43
C GLY A 60 -15.46 -34.91 -20.30
N ASP A 61 -16.46 -35.79 -20.09
CA ASP A 61 -17.67 -35.92 -20.91
C ASP A 61 -17.41 -36.41 -22.36
N ILE A 62 -16.31 -37.10 -22.59
CA ILE A 62 -15.92 -37.60 -23.92
C ILE A 62 -16.99 -38.58 -24.47
N SER A 63 -17.68 -39.33 -23.59
CA SER A 63 -18.71 -40.26 -23.99
C SER A 63 -20.03 -39.63 -24.44
N GLY A 64 -20.18 -38.29 -24.26
CA GLY A 64 -21.34 -37.54 -24.76
C GLY A 64 -22.68 -37.92 -24.14
N THR A 65 -22.71 -38.60 -22.95
CA THR A 65 -23.97 -38.99 -22.30
C THR A 65 -24.65 -37.85 -21.56
N GLY A 66 -24.02 -36.67 -21.58
CA GLY A 66 -24.63 -35.40 -21.10
C GLY A 66 -24.71 -35.29 -19.58
N ILE A 67 -25.11 -34.10 -19.17
CA ILE A 67 -25.39 -33.71 -17.78
C ILE A 67 -26.69 -34.37 -17.31
N PRO A 68 -26.87 -34.62 -16.00
CA PRO A 68 -28.08 -35.26 -15.48
C PRO A 68 -29.40 -34.56 -15.85
N VAL A 69 -29.42 -33.21 -15.88
CA VAL A 69 -30.59 -32.42 -16.25
C VAL A 69 -30.14 -31.08 -16.85
N GLU A 70 -30.65 -30.73 -18.00
CA GLU A 70 -30.47 -29.42 -18.66
C GLU A 70 -31.67 -28.49 -18.46
N GLY A 71 -31.54 -27.23 -18.88
CA GLY A 71 -32.58 -26.19 -18.87
C GLY A 71 -32.85 -25.59 -17.48
N ALA A 72 -33.89 -24.77 -17.45
CA ALA A 72 -34.29 -24.05 -16.23
C ALA A 72 -34.76 -24.98 -15.10
N GLY A 73 -34.67 -24.51 -13.87
CA GLY A 73 -35.18 -25.23 -12.69
C GLY A 73 -34.31 -25.07 -11.45
N THR A 74 -34.84 -25.55 -10.33
CA THR A 74 -34.17 -25.55 -9.02
C THR A 74 -33.69 -26.95 -8.68
N ARG A 75 -32.39 -27.12 -8.39
CA ARG A 75 -31.78 -28.44 -8.12
C ARG A 75 -30.43 -28.38 -7.42
N ALA A 76 -30.05 -29.47 -6.80
CA ALA A 76 -28.67 -29.79 -6.48
C ALA A 76 -28.23 -30.93 -7.40
N MET A 77 -27.06 -30.80 -8.01
CA MET A 77 -26.59 -31.72 -9.04
C MET A 77 -25.08 -31.94 -8.95
N TRP A 78 -24.70 -33.22 -8.88
CA TRP A 78 -23.32 -33.69 -9.11
C TRP A 78 -23.20 -34.20 -10.55
N TYR A 79 -22.25 -33.66 -11.29
CA TYR A 79 -21.93 -34.11 -12.63
C TYR A 79 -20.57 -34.81 -12.64
N PRO A 80 -20.53 -36.12 -12.43
CA PRO A 80 -19.28 -36.84 -12.20
C PRO A 80 -18.32 -36.82 -13.39
N ARG A 81 -18.84 -36.81 -14.62
CA ARG A 81 -17.99 -36.78 -15.83
C ARG A 81 -17.11 -35.57 -15.95
N LYS A 82 -17.54 -34.47 -15.43
CA LYS A 82 -16.77 -33.22 -15.31
C LYS A 82 -16.35 -32.90 -13.87
N ALA A 83 -16.62 -33.81 -12.91
CA ALA A 83 -16.39 -33.61 -11.48
C ALA A 83 -16.94 -32.24 -11.02
N ALA A 84 -18.12 -31.84 -11.51
CA ALA A 84 -18.68 -30.50 -11.31
C ALA A 84 -19.91 -30.55 -10.40
N PHE A 85 -20.07 -29.51 -9.56
CA PHE A 85 -21.19 -29.41 -8.63
C PHE A 85 -22.03 -28.15 -8.88
N ARG A 86 -23.37 -28.30 -8.80
CA ARG A 86 -24.34 -27.22 -8.95
C ARG A 86 -25.38 -27.29 -7.87
N ALA A 87 -25.77 -26.14 -7.29
CA ALA A 87 -26.88 -26.05 -6.34
C ALA A 87 -27.58 -24.69 -6.40
N GLY A 88 -28.91 -24.67 -6.46
CA GLY A 88 -29.72 -23.46 -6.55
C GLY A 88 -30.73 -23.49 -7.69
N GLY A 89 -30.99 -22.35 -8.31
CA GLY A 89 -31.97 -22.18 -9.41
C GLY A 89 -31.42 -21.45 -10.62
N ILE A 90 -31.81 -21.89 -11.82
CA ILE A 90 -31.46 -21.21 -13.06
C ILE A 90 -32.74 -20.98 -13.90
N SER A 91 -32.77 -19.84 -14.58
CA SER A 91 -33.87 -19.45 -15.46
C SER A 91 -33.67 -19.85 -16.93
N GLY A 92 -32.47 -20.34 -17.31
CA GLY A 92 -32.13 -20.67 -18.67
C GLY A 92 -31.11 -21.82 -18.79
N THR A 93 -30.08 -21.64 -19.56
CA THR A 93 -29.10 -22.67 -19.97
C THR A 93 -27.78 -22.64 -19.18
N GLN A 94 -27.71 -21.89 -18.08
CA GLN A 94 -26.46 -21.65 -17.33
C GLN A 94 -25.80 -22.94 -16.86
N TRP A 95 -26.55 -24.02 -16.65
CA TRP A 95 -26.06 -25.33 -16.21
C TRP A 95 -26.22 -26.44 -17.25
N ASP A 96 -26.46 -26.12 -18.52
CA ASP A 96 -26.41 -27.10 -19.59
C ASP A 96 -24.96 -27.58 -19.82
N ALA A 97 -24.78 -28.75 -20.40
CA ALA A 97 -23.46 -29.40 -20.51
C ALA A 97 -22.36 -28.51 -21.12
N ALA A 98 -22.75 -27.66 -22.08
CA ALA A 98 -21.84 -26.69 -22.72
C ALA A 98 -21.38 -25.55 -21.78
N ASN A 99 -22.13 -25.28 -20.70
CA ASN A 99 -21.88 -24.22 -19.75
C ASN A 99 -21.31 -24.72 -18.40
N VAL A 100 -20.89 -25.98 -18.35
CA VAL A 100 -20.27 -26.58 -17.18
C VAL A 100 -18.79 -26.88 -17.45
N GLY A 101 -17.89 -26.16 -16.80
CA GLY A 101 -16.45 -26.45 -16.83
C GLY A 101 -16.11 -27.69 -16.01
N ALA A 102 -15.00 -28.37 -16.35
CA ALA A 102 -14.47 -29.47 -15.54
C ALA A 102 -14.01 -28.95 -14.16
N TYR A 103 -14.28 -29.75 -13.11
CA TYR A 103 -13.93 -29.41 -11.71
C TYR A 103 -14.54 -28.10 -11.22
N SER A 104 -15.63 -27.64 -11.83
CA SER A 104 -16.24 -26.35 -11.55
C SER A 104 -17.39 -26.42 -10.55
N VAL A 105 -17.60 -25.32 -9.80
CA VAL A 105 -18.68 -25.20 -8.81
C VAL A 105 -19.52 -23.97 -9.09
N ALA A 106 -20.86 -24.11 -9.12
CA ALA A 106 -21.76 -22.95 -9.18
C ALA A 106 -22.92 -23.15 -8.19
N MET A 107 -23.12 -22.14 -7.31
CA MET A 107 -24.19 -22.18 -6.31
C MET A 107 -24.90 -20.81 -6.21
N GLY A 108 -26.22 -20.82 -6.34
CA GLY A 108 -27.05 -19.62 -6.26
C GLY A 108 -28.09 -19.53 -7.37
N GLN A 109 -28.43 -18.29 -7.74
CA GLN A 109 -29.44 -18.02 -8.77
C GLN A 109 -28.76 -17.53 -10.06
N ASP A 110 -29.05 -18.20 -11.20
CA ASP A 110 -28.58 -17.85 -12.53
C ASP A 110 -27.03 -17.74 -12.66
N VAL A 111 -26.29 -18.42 -11.78
CA VAL A 111 -24.85 -18.43 -11.81
C VAL A 111 -24.30 -19.43 -12.83
N ARG A 112 -23.16 -19.08 -13.44
CA ARG A 112 -22.49 -19.91 -14.45
C ARG A 112 -21.01 -20.10 -14.14
N ALA A 113 -20.53 -21.34 -14.12
CA ALA A 113 -19.12 -21.69 -14.02
C ALA A 113 -18.73 -22.55 -15.24
N SER A 114 -18.47 -21.88 -16.37
CA SER A 114 -18.15 -22.54 -17.65
C SER A 114 -16.66 -22.75 -17.86
N GLY A 115 -15.81 -22.05 -17.09
CA GLY A 115 -14.36 -22.31 -17.10
C GLY A 115 -13.99 -23.52 -16.25
N ASP A 116 -12.99 -24.29 -16.68
CA ASP A 116 -12.44 -25.39 -15.90
C ASP A 116 -11.86 -24.87 -14.59
N ASN A 117 -12.09 -25.59 -13.49
CA ASN A 117 -11.78 -25.13 -12.12
C ASN A 117 -12.45 -23.78 -11.74
N GLY A 118 -13.49 -23.38 -12.47
CA GLY A 118 -14.20 -22.12 -12.23
C GLY A 118 -15.15 -22.23 -11.04
N VAL A 119 -15.28 -21.14 -10.29
CA VAL A 119 -16.19 -21.02 -9.14
C VAL A 119 -17.09 -19.82 -9.29
N ALA A 120 -18.43 -20.02 -9.21
CA ALA A 120 -19.42 -18.93 -9.30
C ALA A 120 -20.47 -19.07 -8.19
N PHE A 121 -20.60 -18.04 -7.33
CA PHE A 121 -21.57 -18.02 -6.24
C PHE A 121 -22.40 -16.73 -6.25
N GLY A 122 -23.66 -16.85 -5.82
CA GLY A 122 -24.56 -15.71 -5.58
C GLY A 122 -25.64 -15.55 -6.63
N LEU A 123 -25.73 -14.37 -7.25
CA LEU A 123 -26.77 -14.01 -8.19
C LEU A 123 -26.15 -13.58 -9.53
N ARG A 124 -26.52 -14.22 -10.64
CA ARG A 124 -26.10 -13.90 -12.03
C ARG A 124 -24.59 -13.77 -12.26
N SER A 125 -23.78 -14.33 -11.35
CA SER A 125 -22.32 -14.27 -11.44
C SER A 125 -21.76 -15.35 -12.38
N THR A 126 -20.73 -15.02 -13.16
CA THR A 126 -20.15 -15.89 -14.19
C THR A 126 -18.65 -16.04 -14.03
N ALA A 127 -18.17 -17.27 -13.84
CA ALA A 127 -16.78 -17.69 -13.92
C ALA A 127 -16.54 -18.38 -15.27
N ALA A 128 -16.03 -17.62 -16.26
CA ALA A 128 -16.06 -18.01 -17.67
C ALA A 128 -14.77 -18.66 -18.16
N GLN A 129 -13.65 -18.48 -17.48
CA GLN A 129 -12.34 -18.97 -17.91
C GLN A 129 -11.71 -19.87 -16.84
N GLN A 130 -10.65 -20.58 -17.24
CA GLN A 130 -9.93 -21.50 -16.37
C GLN A 130 -9.52 -20.83 -15.06
N SER A 131 -9.80 -21.52 -13.94
CA SER A 131 -9.46 -21.10 -12.58
C SER A 131 -10.00 -19.70 -12.21
N SER A 132 -11.10 -19.27 -12.85
CA SER A 132 -11.73 -18.00 -12.55
C SER A 132 -12.70 -18.11 -11.37
N PHE A 133 -12.87 -17.00 -10.62
CA PHE A 133 -13.66 -16.96 -9.40
C PHE A 133 -14.59 -15.75 -9.41
N ALA A 134 -15.91 -15.95 -9.36
CA ALA A 134 -16.92 -14.90 -9.41
C ALA A 134 -17.94 -15.06 -8.27
N VAL A 135 -17.99 -14.10 -7.33
CA VAL A 135 -18.86 -14.20 -6.15
C VAL A 135 -19.56 -12.88 -5.83
N GLY A 136 -20.86 -12.96 -5.62
CA GLY A 136 -21.73 -11.83 -5.32
C GLY A 136 -22.85 -11.69 -6.33
N GLU A 137 -23.07 -10.48 -6.85
CA GLU A 137 -24.16 -10.18 -7.77
C GLU A 137 -23.64 -9.58 -9.08
N ASP A 138 -24.05 -10.15 -10.22
CA ASP A 138 -23.70 -9.68 -11.57
C ASP A 138 -22.18 -9.56 -11.85
N ASN A 139 -21.38 -10.44 -11.23
CA ASN A 139 -19.93 -10.43 -11.43
C ASN A 139 -19.52 -11.31 -12.61
N THR A 140 -18.49 -10.89 -13.34
CA THR A 140 -17.96 -11.64 -14.48
C THR A 140 -16.43 -11.78 -14.39
N ALA A 141 -15.97 -12.98 -14.06
CA ALA A 141 -14.58 -13.38 -14.11
C ALA A 141 -14.28 -14.05 -15.47
N SER A 142 -13.89 -13.26 -16.47
CA SER A 142 -13.70 -13.67 -17.87
C SER A 142 -12.24 -13.76 -18.29
N GLY A 143 -11.28 -13.49 -17.40
CA GLY A 143 -9.85 -13.77 -17.59
C GLY A 143 -9.46 -15.08 -16.93
N ALA A 144 -8.46 -15.80 -17.45
CA ALA A 144 -7.91 -16.97 -16.78
C ALA A 144 -7.29 -16.57 -15.43
N ALA A 145 -7.49 -17.40 -14.39
CA ALA A 145 -7.02 -17.15 -13.02
C ALA A 145 -7.44 -15.77 -12.47
N SER A 146 -8.59 -15.24 -12.89
CA SER A 146 -9.09 -13.93 -12.47
C SER A 146 -10.18 -14.04 -11.40
N VAL A 147 -10.34 -12.97 -10.61
CA VAL A 147 -11.27 -12.90 -9.48
C VAL A 147 -12.18 -11.68 -9.64
N ALA A 148 -13.49 -11.88 -9.55
CA ALA A 148 -14.51 -10.82 -9.57
C ALA A 148 -15.43 -10.95 -8.34
N LEU A 149 -15.44 -9.96 -7.46
CA LEU A 149 -16.16 -10.00 -6.19
C LEU A 149 -17.04 -8.77 -5.98
N GLY A 150 -18.16 -8.98 -5.32
CA GLY A 150 -19.06 -7.91 -4.88
C GLY A 150 -20.21 -7.67 -5.84
N TYR A 151 -20.31 -6.51 -6.44
CA TYR A 151 -21.42 -6.07 -7.27
C TYR A 151 -20.93 -5.45 -8.58
N HIS A 152 -21.31 -6.03 -9.74
CA HIS A 152 -20.89 -5.59 -11.08
C HIS A 152 -19.36 -5.52 -11.27
N ALA A 153 -18.61 -6.47 -10.69
CA ALA A 153 -17.17 -6.59 -10.89
C ALA A 153 -16.86 -7.40 -12.17
N HIS A 154 -16.05 -6.85 -13.07
CA HIS A 154 -15.70 -7.48 -14.34
C HIS A 154 -14.18 -7.54 -14.53
N THR A 155 -13.64 -8.72 -14.74
CA THR A 155 -12.21 -8.86 -15.06
C THR A 155 -11.87 -8.53 -16.52
N ASN A 156 -12.88 -8.32 -17.38
CA ASN A 156 -12.73 -7.82 -18.76
C ASN A 156 -11.72 -8.60 -19.61
N ALA A 157 -11.78 -9.93 -19.51
CA ALA A 157 -10.85 -10.88 -20.13
C ALA A 157 -9.37 -10.70 -19.71
N ARG A 158 -9.09 -9.96 -18.62
CA ARG A 158 -7.72 -9.73 -18.13
C ARG A 158 -7.28 -10.88 -17.25
N GLN A 159 -6.26 -11.60 -17.71
CA GLN A 159 -5.66 -12.73 -16.99
C GLN A 159 -5.07 -12.28 -15.66
N GLY A 160 -5.25 -13.09 -14.62
CA GLY A 160 -4.68 -12.86 -13.28
C GLY A 160 -5.15 -11.56 -12.63
N SER A 161 -6.23 -10.93 -13.11
CA SER A 161 -6.74 -9.70 -12.50
C SER A 161 -7.69 -9.99 -11.34
N PHE A 162 -7.65 -9.12 -10.34
CA PHE A 162 -8.57 -9.07 -9.22
C PHE A 162 -9.44 -7.81 -9.32
N VAL A 163 -10.75 -7.97 -9.21
CA VAL A 163 -11.71 -6.86 -9.23
C VAL A 163 -12.66 -7.01 -8.04
N PHE A 164 -12.68 -6.03 -7.16
CA PHE A 164 -13.68 -5.88 -6.12
C PHE A 164 -14.49 -4.61 -6.35
N SER A 165 -15.80 -4.73 -6.32
CA SER A 165 -16.70 -3.59 -6.55
C SER A 165 -17.79 -3.57 -5.48
N ASP A 166 -17.91 -2.45 -4.77
CA ASP A 166 -19.01 -2.20 -3.85
C ASP A 166 -20.32 -1.89 -4.58
N ARG A 167 -21.42 -1.73 -3.84
CA ARG A 167 -22.77 -1.49 -4.38
C ARG A 167 -23.10 0.00 -4.57
N SER A 168 -22.12 0.88 -4.59
CA SER A 168 -22.34 2.33 -4.69
C SER A 168 -22.74 2.79 -6.11
N SER A 169 -22.54 1.97 -7.12
CA SER A 169 -22.92 2.24 -8.51
C SER A 169 -23.35 0.97 -9.23
N VAL A 170 -24.29 1.10 -10.14
CA VAL A 170 -24.70 0.05 -11.07
C VAL A 170 -23.72 -0.14 -12.24
N ASP A 171 -22.81 0.80 -12.44
CA ASP A 171 -21.80 0.68 -13.48
C ASP A 171 -20.77 -0.39 -13.13
N SER A 172 -20.35 -1.15 -14.13
CA SER A 172 -19.36 -2.19 -13.94
C SER A 172 -17.97 -1.59 -13.69
N LEU A 173 -17.30 -2.07 -12.63
CA LEU A 173 -15.86 -1.87 -12.48
C LEU A 173 -15.11 -2.89 -13.35
N ARG A 174 -14.30 -2.43 -14.31
CA ARG A 174 -13.59 -3.29 -15.26
C ARG A 174 -12.09 -3.22 -15.08
N ALA A 175 -11.42 -4.38 -15.10
CA ALA A 175 -9.95 -4.42 -15.16
C ALA A 175 -9.45 -3.85 -16.49
N GLY A 176 -8.44 -2.97 -16.43
CA GLY A 176 -7.83 -2.34 -17.60
C GLY A 176 -6.73 -3.18 -18.24
N VAL A 177 -5.92 -3.86 -17.41
CA VAL A 177 -4.75 -4.63 -17.82
C VAL A 177 -4.68 -5.99 -17.11
N ASN A 178 -3.89 -6.92 -17.66
CA ASN A 178 -3.61 -8.21 -17.00
C ASN A 178 -2.88 -7.99 -15.66
N HIS A 179 -3.03 -8.93 -14.74
CA HIS A 179 -2.31 -8.98 -13.45
C HIS A 179 -2.49 -7.72 -12.58
N SER A 180 -3.65 -7.07 -12.67
CA SER A 180 -4.00 -5.87 -11.91
C SER A 180 -4.99 -6.16 -10.78
N ALA A 181 -4.92 -5.36 -9.71
CA ALA A 181 -5.94 -5.30 -8.66
C ALA A 181 -6.74 -4.00 -8.80
N ASN A 182 -8.07 -4.11 -8.90
CA ASN A 182 -8.97 -2.98 -9.11
C ASN A 182 -10.04 -3.00 -8.01
N TRP A 183 -10.19 -1.88 -7.31
CA TRP A 183 -11.08 -1.75 -6.18
C TRP A 183 -12.00 -0.56 -6.35
N ARG A 184 -13.31 -0.76 -6.24
CA ARG A 184 -14.27 0.30 -5.97
C ARG A 184 -14.73 0.16 -4.54
N VAL A 185 -14.34 1.08 -3.70
CA VAL A 185 -14.60 1.12 -2.26
C VAL A 185 -14.96 2.56 -1.90
N SER A 186 -16.17 2.98 -2.23
CA SER A 186 -16.64 4.37 -2.06
C SER A 186 -16.58 4.88 -0.62
N GLY A 187 -16.57 3.96 0.35
CA GLY A 187 -16.37 4.26 1.77
C GLY A 187 -14.91 4.39 2.21
N GLY A 188 -13.95 4.31 1.26
CA GLY A 188 -12.50 4.34 1.54
C GLY A 188 -11.89 2.96 1.76
N PHE A 189 -10.61 2.85 1.44
CA PHE A 189 -9.80 1.65 1.64
C PHE A 189 -8.86 1.86 2.82
N ARG A 190 -8.90 0.98 3.81
CA ARG A 190 -8.14 1.09 5.07
C ARG A 190 -7.23 -0.11 5.25
N ILE A 191 -5.97 0.17 5.58
CA ILE A 191 -4.99 -0.84 5.97
C ILE A 191 -4.60 -0.55 7.41
N PHE A 192 -4.93 -1.48 8.32
CA PHE A 192 -4.53 -1.41 9.72
C PHE A 192 -3.28 -2.24 9.93
N THR A 193 -2.29 -1.66 10.60
CA THR A 193 -0.98 -2.28 10.88
C THR A 193 -0.80 -2.63 12.36
N SER A 194 -1.85 -2.45 13.18
CA SER A 194 -1.90 -2.87 14.59
C SER A 194 -3.21 -3.58 14.92
N SER A 195 -3.17 -4.50 15.88
CA SER A 195 -4.35 -5.25 16.32
C SER A 195 -5.45 -4.40 16.97
N ASN A 196 -5.07 -3.28 17.58
CA ASN A 196 -6.00 -2.33 18.19
C ASN A 196 -6.47 -1.23 17.22
N LEU A 197 -6.17 -1.35 15.92
CA LEU A 197 -6.55 -0.42 14.86
C LEU A 197 -6.02 1.02 15.05
N SER A 198 -4.97 1.20 15.87
CA SER A 198 -4.41 2.52 16.19
C SER A 198 -3.43 3.03 15.14
N THR A 199 -2.92 2.16 14.27
CA THR A 199 -1.95 2.53 13.23
C THR A 199 -2.36 1.99 11.86
N GLY A 200 -1.98 2.73 10.81
CA GLY A 200 -2.26 2.32 9.44
C GLY A 200 -2.35 3.47 8.45
N VAL A 201 -2.95 3.18 7.30
CA VAL A 201 -3.16 4.11 6.20
C VAL A 201 -4.61 4.00 5.72
N THR A 202 -5.21 5.14 5.38
CA THR A 202 -6.52 5.22 4.73
C THR A 202 -6.36 5.90 3.37
N ILE A 203 -6.96 5.31 2.33
CA ILE A 203 -7.10 5.89 0.99
C ILE A 203 -8.59 6.16 0.77
N GLN A 204 -8.95 7.39 0.36
CA GLN A 204 -10.35 7.80 0.30
C GLN A 204 -10.57 9.01 -0.61
N SER A 205 -11.82 9.38 -0.86
CA SER A 205 -12.21 10.53 -1.69
C SER A 205 -12.64 11.72 -0.83
N GLY A 206 -11.68 12.41 -0.20
CA GLY A 206 -11.88 13.74 0.38
C GLY A 206 -12.66 13.86 1.69
N SER A 207 -13.65 13.05 1.94
CA SER A 207 -14.42 13.10 3.20
C SER A 207 -14.24 11.81 3.99
N VAL A 208 -13.73 11.91 5.20
CA VAL A 208 -13.25 10.73 5.92
C VAL A 208 -13.92 10.51 7.24
N ALA A 209 -14.36 9.31 7.42
CA ALA A 209 -14.35 8.71 8.73
C ALA A 209 -12.95 8.09 9.01
N SER A 210 -11.96 8.90 9.30
CA SER A 210 -10.70 8.41 9.82
C SER A 210 -10.87 8.12 11.31
N ASN A 211 -10.47 6.95 11.77
CA ASN A 211 -10.40 6.65 13.20
C ASN A 211 -9.27 7.44 13.90
N TRP A 212 -8.43 8.07 13.07
CA TRP A 212 -7.26 8.84 13.50
C TRP A 212 -7.48 10.30 13.24
N CYS A 213 -7.05 11.26 13.69
CA CYS A 213 -7.00 12.66 13.25
C CYS A 213 -8.34 13.23 12.77
N SER A 214 -9.24 13.49 13.69
CA SER A 214 -10.52 14.17 13.43
C SER A 214 -10.30 15.49 12.68
N GLY A 215 -11.03 15.70 11.58
CA GLY A 215 -11.05 16.97 10.84
C GLY A 215 -10.27 17.02 9.52
N GLN A 216 -9.67 15.92 9.07
CA GLN A 216 -9.04 15.86 7.73
C GLN A 216 -10.08 15.60 6.65
N THR A 217 -10.84 16.61 6.28
CA THR A 217 -11.90 16.51 5.27
C THR A 217 -11.40 16.51 3.83
N ASN A 218 -10.14 16.90 3.59
CA ASN A 218 -9.54 17.08 2.26
C ASN A 218 -8.39 16.08 1.98
N ALA A 219 -8.32 14.96 2.68
CA ALA A 219 -7.28 13.96 2.48
C ALA A 219 -7.68 12.93 1.41
N VAL A 220 -6.74 12.56 0.54
CA VAL A 220 -6.84 11.42 -0.38
C VAL A 220 -6.14 10.20 0.22
N ILE A 221 -4.97 10.41 0.83
CA ILE A 221 -4.25 9.41 1.61
C ILE A 221 -3.96 10.01 2.97
N SER A 222 -4.28 9.30 4.05
CA SER A 222 -3.94 9.73 5.41
C SER A 222 -3.30 8.60 6.20
N ALA A 223 -2.30 8.95 7.03
CA ALA A 223 -1.63 8.04 7.94
C ALA A 223 -2.09 8.26 9.39
N SER A 224 -1.90 7.28 10.23
CA SER A 224 -2.29 7.33 11.65
C SER A 224 -1.58 8.42 12.47
N ASN A 225 -0.46 8.92 12.00
CA ASN A 225 0.25 10.06 12.57
C ASN A 225 -0.30 11.44 12.13
N CYS A 226 -1.38 11.46 11.35
CA CYS A 226 -2.05 12.65 10.80
C CYS A 226 -1.35 13.36 9.64
N ALA A 227 -0.24 12.84 9.13
CA ALA A 227 0.27 13.27 7.84
C ALA A 227 -0.65 12.79 6.71
N TYR A 228 -0.85 13.61 5.68
CA TYR A 228 -1.76 13.24 4.60
C TYR A 228 -1.39 13.88 3.26
N LEU A 229 -1.82 13.23 2.19
CA LEU A 229 -1.88 13.82 0.85
C LEU A 229 -3.27 14.45 0.67
N SER A 230 -3.30 15.75 0.38
CA SER A 230 -4.56 16.47 0.15
C SER A 230 -5.16 16.18 -1.23
N VAL A 231 -6.44 16.48 -1.42
CA VAL A 231 -7.11 16.42 -2.75
C VAL A 231 -6.48 17.37 -3.78
N ALA A 232 -5.74 18.40 -3.33
CA ALA A 232 -4.99 19.32 -4.18
C ALA A 232 -3.58 18.79 -4.55
N GLY A 233 -3.23 17.56 -4.16
CA GLY A 233 -1.94 16.95 -4.46
C GLY A 233 -0.79 17.40 -3.57
N GLN A 234 -1.06 18.00 -2.41
CA GLN A 234 -0.05 18.49 -1.48
C GLN A 234 0.15 17.50 -0.32
N TRP A 235 1.39 17.15 -0.02
CA TRP A 235 1.74 16.47 1.22
C TRP A 235 1.73 17.46 2.38
N ILE A 236 0.97 17.14 3.41
CA ILE A 236 0.81 17.94 4.63
C ILE A 236 1.45 17.19 5.79
N ASP A 237 2.48 17.79 6.37
CA ASP A 237 3.12 17.31 7.59
C ASP A 237 2.39 17.84 8.83
N VAL A 238 2.40 17.04 9.88
CA VAL A 238 1.83 17.45 11.16
C VAL A 238 2.76 18.44 11.86
N SER A 239 2.24 19.64 12.16
CA SER A 239 3.01 20.68 12.86
C SER A 239 2.27 21.27 14.06
N ASP A 240 1.36 20.51 14.68
CA ASP A 240 0.61 20.88 15.87
C ASP A 240 1.57 21.04 17.08
N VAL A 241 1.44 22.17 17.80
CA VAL A 241 2.25 22.48 18.99
C VAL A 241 2.10 21.42 20.09
N HIS A 242 0.89 20.83 20.25
CA HIS A 242 0.61 19.80 21.25
C HIS A 242 1.26 18.43 20.92
N ARG A 243 1.83 18.29 19.75
CA ARG A 243 2.57 17.10 19.30
C ARG A 243 4.08 17.32 19.26
N LYS A 244 4.55 18.47 19.76
CA LYS A 244 5.96 18.84 19.84
C LYS A 244 6.36 19.09 21.28
N HIS A 245 7.62 18.87 21.59
CA HIS A 245 8.20 19.13 22.91
C HIS A 245 9.67 19.53 22.75
N LEU A 246 10.35 19.91 23.85
CA LEU A 246 11.76 20.32 23.86
C LEU A 246 12.04 21.51 22.93
N PHE A 247 11.16 22.53 22.97
CA PHE A 247 11.37 23.73 22.21
C PHE A 247 12.64 24.47 22.68
N VAL A 248 13.49 24.85 21.72
CA VAL A 248 14.71 25.63 21.95
C VAL A 248 14.76 26.73 20.90
N ASP A 249 15.02 27.96 21.33
CA ASP A 249 15.19 29.09 20.42
C ASP A 249 16.47 28.95 19.58
N VAL A 250 16.32 29.23 18.29
CA VAL A 250 17.40 29.09 17.32
C VAL A 250 18.01 30.47 17.03
N ARG A 251 19.34 30.59 17.14
CA ARG A 251 20.06 31.80 16.78
C ARG A 251 20.22 31.87 15.26
N GLY A 252 19.60 32.84 14.62
CA GLY A 252 19.58 33.00 13.18
C GLY A 252 20.99 33.13 12.56
N GLU A 253 21.92 33.81 13.23
CA GLU A 253 23.30 33.94 12.77
C GLU A 253 24.06 32.61 12.73
N ASP A 254 23.79 31.71 13.68
CA ASP A 254 24.35 30.36 13.68
C ASP A 254 23.81 29.54 12.50
N VAL A 255 22.50 29.70 12.19
CA VAL A 255 21.88 29.07 11.00
C VAL A 255 22.55 29.58 9.72
N LEU A 256 22.73 30.89 9.56
CA LEU A 256 23.42 31.47 8.40
C LEU A 256 24.87 30.98 8.27
N ALA A 257 25.59 30.86 9.38
CA ALA A 257 26.94 30.35 9.37
C ALA A 257 27.04 28.90 8.90
N ARG A 258 26.14 28.02 9.41
CA ARG A 258 26.06 26.61 9.03
C ARG A 258 25.62 26.47 7.58
N LEU A 259 24.59 27.20 7.16
CA LEU A 259 24.05 27.16 5.79
C LEU A 259 25.12 27.54 4.73
N ARG A 260 26.01 28.49 5.04
CA ARG A 260 27.13 28.87 4.19
C ARG A 260 28.13 27.74 3.94
N GLY A 261 28.25 26.80 4.89
CA GLY A 261 29.15 25.65 4.78
C GLY A 261 28.59 24.47 4.03
N ILE A 262 27.28 24.45 3.72
CA ILE A 262 26.64 23.31 3.03
C ILE A 262 26.83 23.45 1.52
N PRO A 263 27.36 22.41 0.83
CA PRO A 263 27.41 22.39 -0.63
C PRO A 263 26.01 22.30 -1.24
N ILE A 264 25.60 23.29 -2.00
CA ILE A 264 24.39 23.21 -2.84
C ILE A 264 24.81 22.82 -4.25
N ARG A 265 24.28 21.69 -4.73
CA ARG A 265 24.64 21.09 -6.00
C ARG A 265 23.43 20.77 -6.85
N SER A 266 23.59 20.74 -8.17
CA SER A 266 22.62 20.13 -9.06
C SER A 266 22.98 18.66 -9.29
N TRP A 267 22.00 17.77 -9.22
CA TRP A 267 22.16 16.32 -9.29
C TRP A 267 20.95 15.65 -9.96
N SER A 268 21.06 14.36 -10.27
CA SER A 268 19.97 13.49 -10.72
C SER A 268 19.98 12.20 -9.90
N TYR A 269 18.84 11.56 -9.71
CA TYR A 269 18.80 10.22 -9.14
C TYR A 269 19.37 9.20 -10.14
N LEU A 270 19.99 8.13 -9.62
CA LEU A 270 20.53 7.05 -10.48
C LEU A 270 19.46 6.35 -11.33
N ALA A 271 18.20 6.39 -10.89
CA ALA A 271 17.05 5.79 -11.60
C ALA A 271 16.40 6.74 -12.62
N GLU A 272 16.84 7.99 -12.70
CA GLU A 272 16.28 9.00 -13.59
C GLU A 272 17.15 9.23 -14.82
N PRO A 273 16.56 9.67 -15.95
CA PRO A 273 17.33 10.12 -17.09
C PRO A 273 18.21 11.34 -16.75
N ASP A 274 19.40 11.44 -17.35
CA ASP A 274 20.40 12.48 -17.05
C ASP A 274 19.92 13.93 -17.25
N TYR A 275 18.87 14.14 -18.06
CA TYR A 275 18.29 15.46 -18.29
C TYR A 275 17.35 15.92 -17.13
N VAL A 276 16.92 15.02 -16.26
CA VAL A 276 16.16 15.37 -15.06
C VAL A 276 17.13 15.87 -14.00
N ARG A 277 17.00 17.13 -13.59
CA ARG A 277 17.93 17.76 -12.66
C ARG A 277 17.21 18.29 -11.43
N HIS A 278 17.80 18.02 -10.28
CA HIS A 278 17.40 18.54 -8.98
C HIS A 278 18.46 19.52 -8.46
N LEU A 279 18.11 20.29 -7.44
CA LEU A 279 19.00 21.24 -6.78
C LEU A 279 18.83 21.10 -5.26
N GLY A 280 19.91 20.98 -4.54
CA GLY A 280 19.89 20.93 -3.07
C GLY A 280 21.17 20.33 -2.48
N PRO A 281 21.23 20.26 -1.13
CA PRO A 281 22.29 19.56 -0.42
C PRO A 281 22.04 18.04 -0.45
N THR A 282 23.05 17.28 -0.07
CA THR A 282 22.85 15.89 0.31
C THR A 282 22.31 15.79 1.76
N ALA A 283 21.61 14.70 2.08
CA ALA A 283 21.14 14.46 3.44
C ALA A 283 22.28 14.39 4.45
N GLN A 284 23.43 13.84 4.03
CA GLN A 284 24.64 13.75 4.85
C GLN A 284 25.20 15.14 5.19
N ASP A 285 25.31 16.04 4.20
CA ASP A 285 25.80 17.41 4.40
C ASP A 285 24.84 18.22 5.28
N PHE A 286 23.53 18.10 5.04
CA PHE A 286 22.50 18.77 5.82
C PHE A 286 22.49 18.33 7.28
N ARG A 287 22.52 17.01 7.52
CA ARG A 287 22.58 16.45 8.87
C ARG A 287 23.89 16.81 9.60
N ALA A 288 25.02 16.78 8.91
CA ALA A 288 26.30 17.17 9.50
C ALA A 288 26.30 18.64 9.96
N ALA A 289 25.66 19.52 9.20
CA ALA A 289 25.56 20.94 9.53
C ALA A 289 24.56 21.25 10.64
N PHE A 290 23.38 20.64 10.60
CA PHE A 290 22.25 21.03 11.49
C PHE A 290 21.91 20.01 12.57
N GLY A 291 22.27 18.72 12.42
CA GLY A 291 21.89 17.66 13.36
C GLY A 291 20.40 17.30 13.29
N LEU A 292 19.69 17.71 12.23
CA LEU A 292 18.26 17.48 12.03
C LEU A 292 18.00 16.15 11.32
N GLY A 293 16.75 15.68 11.40
CA GLY A 293 16.28 14.45 10.76
C GLY A 293 16.57 13.18 11.56
N SER A 294 15.84 12.12 11.24
CA SER A 294 15.92 10.80 11.92
C SER A 294 17.14 9.98 11.45
N ASP A 295 17.57 10.17 10.21
CA ASP A 295 18.67 9.42 9.58
C ASP A 295 19.54 10.31 8.69
N SER A 296 20.52 9.72 8.02
CA SER A 296 21.48 10.43 7.16
C SER A 296 21.21 10.29 5.68
N THR A 297 20.08 9.70 5.29
CA THR A 297 19.76 9.38 3.89
C THR A 297 18.57 10.18 3.33
N GLY A 298 17.80 10.84 4.21
CA GLY A 298 16.66 11.67 3.88
C GLY A 298 16.70 13.05 4.52
N ILE A 299 16.07 14.03 3.89
CA ILE A 299 15.81 15.35 4.47
C ILE A 299 14.29 15.51 4.51
N ALA A 300 13.72 15.75 5.69
CA ALA A 300 12.30 16.07 5.79
C ALA A 300 12.06 17.50 5.28
N ALA A 301 11.03 17.69 4.44
CA ALA A 301 10.69 19.02 3.90
C ALA A 301 10.42 20.07 5.00
N ILE A 302 9.90 19.64 6.15
CA ILE A 302 9.66 20.51 7.30
C ILE A 302 10.98 21.02 7.91
N ASP A 303 12.03 20.21 7.92
CA ASP A 303 13.36 20.59 8.46
C ASP A 303 14.06 21.57 7.50
N GLU A 304 14.02 21.28 6.19
CA GLU A 304 14.55 22.18 5.16
C GLU A 304 13.84 23.53 5.16
N GLY A 305 12.49 23.50 5.20
CA GLY A 305 11.67 24.71 5.32
C GLY A 305 11.94 25.50 6.59
N GLY A 306 12.12 24.83 7.73
CA GLY A 306 12.45 25.45 9.03
C GLY A 306 13.79 26.18 8.99
N VAL A 307 14.83 25.57 8.43
CA VAL A 307 16.15 26.18 8.23
C VAL A 307 16.05 27.40 7.29
N ALA A 308 15.29 27.29 6.18
CA ALA A 308 15.09 28.40 5.25
C ALA A 308 14.37 29.59 5.91
N LEU A 309 13.33 29.35 6.70
CA LEU A 309 12.62 30.40 7.45
C LEU A 309 13.52 31.09 8.47
N ALA A 310 14.28 30.33 9.25
CA ALA A 310 15.22 30.90 10.22
C ALA A 310 16.32 31.72 9.54
N ALA A 311 16.81 31.29 8.39
CA ALA A 311 17.77 32.05 7.59
C ALA A 311 17.17 33.33 7.04
N ALA A 312 15.92 33.31 6.54
CA ALA A 312 15.23 34.50 6.06
C ALA A 312 15.03 35.53 7.16
N GLN A 313 14.60 35.13 8.37
CA GLN A 313 14.47 36.01 9.52
C GLN A 313 15.81 36.65 9.92
N ALA A 314 16.89 35.88 9.92
CA ALA A 314 18.22 36.39 10.24
C ALA A 314 18.73 37.42 9.19
N LEU A 315 18.46 37.17 7.90
CA LEU A 315 18.81 38.10 6.82
C LEU A 315 17.99 39.41 6.92
N ASP A 316 16.71 39.36 7.25
CA ASP A 316 15.87 40.55 7.48
C ASP A 316 16.39 41.38 8.64
N ALA A 317 16.67 40.74 9.80
CA ALA A 317 17.26 41.42 10.96
C ALA A 317 18.60 42.09 10.62
N ARG A 318 19.48 41.38 9.88
CA ARG A 318 20.76 41.91 9.42
C ARG A 318 20.57 43.08 8.46
N GLY A 319 19.61 42.99 7.51
CA GLY A 319 19.26 44.07 6.59
C GLY A 319 18.80 45.33 7.33
N THR A 320 17.93 45.19 8.32
CA THR A 320 17.46 46.30 9.17
C THR A 320 18.61 46.96 9.93
N ALA A 321 19.51 46.18 10.54
CA ALA A 321 20.66 46.72 11.24
C ALA A 321 21.65 47.45 10.31
N GLN A 322 21.87 46.90 9.10
CA GLN A 322 22.71 47.54 8.07
C GLN A 322 22.12 48.87 7.59
N ASN A 323 20.82 48.94 7.33
CA ASN A 323 20.15 50.16 6.93
C ASN A 323 20.25 51.25 8.01
N ALA A 324 20.07 50.89 9.29
CA ALA A 324 20.27 51.82 10.40
C ALA A 324 21.73 52.32 10.47
N ARG A 325 22.71 51.43 10.24
CA ARG A 325 24.12 51.83 10.20
C ARG A 325 24.45 52.75 9.02
N ILE A 326 23.92 52.48 7.83
CA ILE A 326 24.07 53.30 6.66
C ILE A 326 23.53 54.72 6.95
N ALA A 327 22.29 54.84 7.48
CA ALA A 327 21.70 56.09 7.82
C ALA A 327 22.49 56.90 8.91
N ALA A 328 23.12 56.17 9.84
CA ALA A 328 24.03 56.80 10.82
C ALA A 328 25.30 57.34 10.18
N LEU A 329 25.95 56.55 9.29
CA LEU A 329 27.13 56.95 8.55
C LEU A 329 26.87 58.09 7.59
N GLU A 330 25.72 58.14 6.95
CA GLU A 330 25.31 59.28 6.08
C GLU A 330 25.19 60.59 6.85
N ARG A 331 24.60 60.51 8.05
CA ARG A 331 24.52 61.68 8.96
C ARG A 331 25.90 62.16 9.43
N GLU A 332 26.76 61.21 9.81
CA GLU A 332 28.14 61.50 10.22
C GLU A 332 28.95 62.12 9.06
N ASN A 333 28.83 61.56 7.85
CA ASN A 333 29.46 62.10 6.65
C ASN A 333 28.98 63.51 6.30
N ALA A 334 27.68 63.79 6.43
CA ALA A 334 27.13 65.13 6.22
C ALA A 334 27.69 66.12 7.24
N ALA A 335 27.80 65.75 8.51
CA ALA A 335 28.41 66.58 9.54
C ALA A 335 29.89 66.86 9.31
N LEU A 336 30.67 65.81 8.96
CA LEU A 336 32.10 65.98 8.62
C LEU A 336 32.33 66.86 7.38
N ARG A 337 31.48 66.74 6.35
CA ARG A 337 31.53 67.65 5.16
C ARG A 337 31.22 69.06 5.51
N ALA A 338 30.26 69.33 6.40
CA ALA A 338 29.97 70.69 6.88
C ALA A 338 31.12 71.28 7.67
N GLU A 339 31.73 70.54 8.59
CA GLU A 339 32.91 70.91 9.36
C GLU A 339 34.13 71.22 8.46
N ALA A 340 34.37 70.33 7.46
CA ALA A 340 35.44 70.53 6.46
C ALA A 340 35.21 71.82 5.63
N ALA A 341 33.95 72.09 5.24
CA ALA A 341 33.62 73.34 4.53
C ALA A 341 33.81 74.60 5.39
N GLU A 342 33.42 74.54 6.66
CA GLU A 342 33.67 75.61 7.61
C GLU A 342 35.17 75.88 7.83
N THR A 343 35.96 74.79 8.06
CA THR A 343 37.42 74.86 8.21
C THR A 343 38.07 75.46 6.96
N ARG A 344 37.66 75.05 5.75
CA ARG A 344 38.15 75.63 4.51
C ARG A 344 37.82 77.10 4.40
N ALA A 345 36.58 77.52 4.72
CA ALA A 345 36.21 78.92 4.72
C ALA A 345 37.02 79.82 5.70
N ARG A 346 37.35 79.21 6.90
CA ARG A 346 38.26 79.87 7.88
C ARG A 346 39.69 80.03 7.34
N LEU A 347 40.24 78.95 6.70
CA LEU A 347 41.57 79.04 6.07
C LEU A 347 41.59 80.07 4.97
N ASP A 348 40.60 80.09 4.07
CA ASP A 348 40.51 81.12 3.01
C ASP A 348 40.41 82.51 3.57
N ALA A 349 39.74 82.72 4.71
CA ALA A 349 39.70 84.06 5.37
C ALA A 349 41.04 84.44 5.95
N ILE A 350 41.77 83.49 6.61
CA ILE A 350 43.14 83.75 7.12
C ILE A 350 44.12 84.09 5.98
N GLU A 351 44.07 83.28 4.89
CA GLU A 351 44.91 83.60 3.71
C GLU A 351 44.66 84.94 3.15
N ARG A 352 43.42 85.34 3.03
CA ARG A 352 43.08 86.73 2.57
C ARG A 352 43.59 87.84 3.54
N MET A 353 43.56 87.57 4.88
CA MET A 353 44.13 88.50 5.86
C MET A 353 45.67 88.64 5.76
N LEU A 354 46.36 87.52 5.58
CA LEU A 354 47.85 87.45 5.38
C LEU A 354 48.28 88.15 4.11
N GLN A 355 47.53 88.01 3.02
CA GLN A 355 47.78 88.76 1.76
C GLN A 355 47.61 90.26 1.90
N LYS A 356 46.67 90.79 2.76
CA LYS A 356 46.47 92.17 3.01
C LYS A 356 47.51 92.77 3.95
N HIS A 357 48.11 92.01 4.82
CA HIS A 357 49.15 92.43 5.78
C HIS A 357 50.38 91.50 5.68
N PRO A 358 51.22 91.71 4.64
CA PRO A 358 52.44 90.91 4.54
C PRO A 358 53.35 91.20 5.71
N PRO A 359 54.08 90.18 6.27
CA PRO A 359 55.00 90.34 7.38
C PRO A 359 56.13 91.36 6.97
N PRO A 360 56.57 92.20 7.89
CA PRO A 360 57.67 93.15 7.57
C PRO A 360 58.91 92.35 7.14
N LYS A 361 59.60 92.84 6.08
CA LYS A 361 60.85 92.29 5.59
C LYS A 361 61.97 92.41 6.58
#